data_05060e4291599d8c01dfad60b429aaab
#
_entry.id   05060e4291599d8c01dfad60b429aaab
#
_cell.length_a   1.000
_cell.length_b   1.000
_cell.length_c   1.000
_cell.angle_alpha   90.00
_cell.angle_beta   90.00
_cell.angle_gamma   90.00
#
_symmetry.space_group_name_H-M   'P 1'
#
loop_
_entity.id
_entity.type
_entity.pdbx_description
1 polymer ?
#
loop_
_entity_poly.entity_id
_entity_poly.type
_entity_poly.pdbx_seq_one_letter_code
_entity_poly.pdbx_strand_id
1 'polypeptide(L)'
;LNHKTIYQFEKYKRSRTAVGISHNGRFLYCFATAGIACPTGRNGLNFEECALILQHLGCTQAMEFDGGHSTGLVLNKKNLIRPNLQRKVPALVGFEFSKTE
;
A
#
# COMPACT_ATOMS: atom_id res chain seq x y z
N LEU A 1 -5.55 12.82 8.90
CA LEU A 1 -4.20 12.43 8.53
C LEU A 1 -3.28 13.64 8.42
N ASN A 2 -2.12 13.54 9.00
CA ASN A 2 -1.03 14.49 8.81
C ASN A 2 -0.19 14.03 7.63
N HIS A 3 0.00 14.90 6.66
CA HIS A 3 0.74 14.59 5.45
C HIS A 3 2.16 15.16 5.52
N LYS A 4 2.83 14.97 6.61
CA LYS A 4 4.21 15.44 6.69
C LYS A 4 5.09 14.53 5.88
N THR A 5 5.75 15.09 4.88
CA THR A 5 6.74 14.40 4.09
C THR A 5 8.12 14.85 4.54
N ILE A 6 8.98 13.91 4.83
CA ILE A 6 10.31 14.19 5.37
C ILE A 6 11.44 13.75 4.45
N TYR A 7 11.13 13.01 3.39
CA TYR A 7 12.12 12.55 2.42
C TYR A 7 11.82 13.13 1.04
N GLN A 8 12.84 13.57 0.34
CA GLN A 8 12.64 14.21 -0.95
C GLN A 8 12.04 13.26 -2.00
N PHE A 9 12.33 11.96 -1.92
CA PHE A 9 11.78 10.99 -2.87
C PHE A 9 10.29 10.69 -2.63
N GLU A 10 9.70 11.23 -1.58
CA GLU A 10 8.25 11.11 -1.33
C GLU A 10 7.41 11.77 -2.41
N LYS A 11 7.98 12.72 -3.12
CA LYS A 11 7.31 13.41 -4.22
C LYS A 11 7.22 12.57 -5.47
N TYR A 12 8.04 11.55 -5.60
CA TYR A 12 8.07 10.73 -6.80
C TYR A 12 6.89 9.76 -6.80
N LYS A 13 6.31 9.60 -7.97
CA LYS A 13 5.25 8.62 -8.17
C LYS A 13 5.84 7.25 -8.36
N ARG A 14 5.34 6.28 -7.60
CA ARG A 14 5.81 4.90 -7.64
C ARG A 14 4.66 3.99 -7.25
N SER A 15 4.85 2.68 -7.44
CA SER A 15 3.97 1.74 -6.79
C SER A 15 4.12 1.85 -5.28
N ARG A 16 3.00 1.75 -4.56
CA ARG A 16 2.95 2.01 -3.12
C ARG A 16 2.15 0.93 -2.42
N THR A 17 2.49 0.71 -1.16
CA THR A 17 1.74 -0.14 -0.24
C THR A 17 1.52 0.63 1.04
N ALA A 18 0.27 0.67 1.50
CA ALA A 18 -0.08 1.41 2.70
C ALA A 18 -1.22 0.71 3.43
N VAL A 19 -1.36 1.02 4.71
CA VAL A 19 -2.49 0.58 5.52
C VAL A 19 -3.08 1.78 6.21
N GLY A 20 -4.39 1.72 6.48
CA GLY A 20 -5.08 2.79 7.19
C GLY A 20 -6.18 2.24 8.06
N ILE A 21 -6.47 2.93 9.16
CA ILE A 21 -7.52 2.57 10.10
C ILE A 21 -8.56 3.66 10.09
N SER A 22 -9.84 3.26 10.00
CA SER A 22 -10.95 4.20 10.02
C SER A 22 -11.06 4.90 11.36
N HIS A 23 -11.75 6.05 11.37
CA HIS A 23 -11.94 6.88 12.56
C HIS A 23 -12.50 6.10 13.74
N ASN A 24 -13.46 5.21 13.49
CA ASN A 24 -14.09 4.42 14.55
C ASN A 24 -13.33 3.13 14.87
N GLY A 25 -12.21 2.88 14.22
CA GLY A 25 -11.40 1.68 14.44
C GLY A 25 -12.00 0.39 13.91
N ARG A 26 -13.09 0.45 13.14
CA ARG A 26 -13.80 -0.74 12.69
C ARG A 26 -13.26 -1.33 11.40
N PHE A 27 -12.60 -0.51 10.58
CA PHE A 27 -12.12 -0.94 9.27
C PHE A 27 -10.63 -0.73 9.15
N LEU A 28 -9.94 -1.76 8.70
CA LEU A 28 -8.55 -1.70 8.31
C LEU A 28 -8.50 -1.79 6.79
N TYR A 29 -7.90 -0.80 6.17
CA TYR A 29 -7.73 -0.78 4.71
C TYR A 29 -6.30 -1.15 4.38
N CYS A 30 -6.15 -2.13 3.52
CA CYS A 30 -4.87 -2.50 2.94
C CYS A 30 -4.88 -2.02 1.49
N PHE A 31 -3.90 -1.23 1.13
CA PHE A 31 -3.91 -0.49 -0.12
C PHE A 31 -2.60 -0.72 -0.86
N ALA A 32 -2.69 -1.02 -2.13
CA ALA A 32 -1.51 -1.13 -2.98
C ALA A 32 -1.83 -0.59 -4.36
N THR A 33 -0.86 0.06 -4.99
CA THR A 33 -1.01 0.57 -6.34
C THR A 33 0.12 0.11 -7.22
N ALA A 34 -0.19 -0.09 -8.50
CA ALA A 34 0.81 -0.29 -9.52
C ALA A 34 1.53 1.03 -9.81
N GLY A 35 2.74 0.93 -10.32
CA GLY A 35 3.54 2.10 -10.63
C GLY A 35 4.73 1.73 -11.49
N ILE A 36 5.76 2.58 -11.48
CA ILE A 36 6.92 2.40 -12.33
C ILE A 36 7.59 1.03 -12.16
N ALA A 37 7.61 0.55 -10.91
CA ALA A 37 8.26 -0.72 -10.60
C ALA A 37 7.41 -1.95 -10.94
N CYS A 38 6.20 -1.75 -11.45
CA CYS A 38 5.31 -2.86 -11.81
C CYS A 38 5.26 -3.05 -13.32
N PRO A 39 5.03 -4.27 -13.81
CA PRO A 39 5.00 -4.54 -15.25
C PRO A 39 3.93 -3.75 -16.01
N THR A 40 2.92 -3.23 -15.32
CA THR A 40 1.89 -2.42 -15.94
C THR A 40 2.40 -1.09 -16.48
N GLY A 41 3.59 -0.66 -16.04
CA GLY A 41 4.21 0.56 -16.52
C GLY A 41 3.53 1.85 -16.08
N ARG A 42 2.65 1.80 -15.11
CA ARG A 42 1.97 2.99 -14.60
C ARG A 42 2.87 3.73 -13.63
N ASN A 43 2.69 5.06 -13.55
CA ASN A 43 3.53 5.89 -12.69
C ASN A 43 3.26 5.68 -11.20
N GLY A 44 2.04 5.29 -10.85
CA GLY A 44 1.71 5.10 -9.44
C GLY A 44 1.36 6.40 -8.73
N LEU A 45 1.66 6.46 -7.43
CA LEU A 45 1.28 7.58 -6.58
C LEU A 45 2.48 8.06 -5.76
N ASN A 46 2.42 9.32 -5.31
CA ASN A 46 3.32 9.79 -4.27
C ASN A 46 2.69 9.57 -2.89
N PHE A 47 3.41 9.88 -1.83
CA PHE A 47 2.93 9.65 -0.46
C PHE A 47 1.68 10.48 -0.15
N GLU A 48 1.66 11.72 -0.59
CA GLU A 48 0.53 12.59 -0.32
C GLU A 48 -0.75 12.08 -0.98
N GLU A 49 -0.64 11.59 -2.21
CA GLU A 49 -1.78 11.00 -2.90
C GLU A 49 -2.30 9.78 -2.18
N CYS A 50 -1.41 8.92 -1.67
CA CYS A 50 -1.82 7.78 -0.86
C CYS A 50 -2.55 8.20 0.39
N ALA A 51 -2.05 9.22 1.08
CA ALA A 51 -2.69 9.75 2.29
C ALA A 51 -4.08 10.29 1.99
N LEU A 52 -4.24 11.01 0.88
CA LEU A 52 -5.53 11.56 0.49
C LEU A 52 -6.54 10.45 0.19
N ILE A 53 -6.12 9.40 -0.49
CA ILE A 53 -7.01 8.28 -0.79
C ILE A 53 -7.49 7.61 0.49
N LEU A 54 -6.58 7.34 1.41
CA LEU A 54 -6.94 6.71 2.68
C LEU A 54 -7.82 7.62 3.52
N GLN A 55 -7.57 8.92 3.50
CA GLN A 55 -8.41 9.89 4.18
C GLN A 55 -9.82 9.89 3.62
N HIS A 56 -9.96 9.82 2.30
CA HIS A 56 -11.27 9.71 1.65
C HIS A 56 -12.02 8.44 2.03
N LEU A 57 -11.30 7.38 2.34
CA LEU A 57 -11.92 6.14 2.82
C LEU A 57 -12.32 6.22 4.30
N GLY A 58 -12.04 7.32 4.97
CA GLY A 58 -12.39 7.52 6.37
C GLY A 58 -11.29 7.17 7.35
N CYS A 59 -10.07 6.97 6.87
CA CYS A 59 -8.94 6.69 7.75
C CYS A 59 -8.46 7.96 8.44
N THR A 60 -8.16 7.83 9.73
CA THR A 60 -7.56 8.91 10.51
C THR A 60 -6.10 8.64 10.80
N GLN A 61 -5.67 7.41 10.66
CA GLN A 61 -4.28 7.01 10.82
C GLN A 61 -3.90 6.09 9.66
N ALA A 62 -2.69 6.26 9.16
CA ALA A 62 -2.20 5.46 8.05
C ALA A 62 -0.68 5.35 8.11
N MET A 63 -0.15 4.32 7.47
CA MET A 63 1.28 4.08 7.41
C MET A 63 1.64 3.51 6.05
N GLU A 64 2.73 4.05 5.47
CA GLU A 64 3.32 3.51 4.26
C GLU A 64 4.25 2.36 4.59
N PHE A 65 4.22 1.34 3.75
CA PHE A 65 5.23 0.30 3.74
C PHE A 65 6.18 0.50 2.56
N ASP A 66 7.15 -0.40 2.45
CA ASP A 66 8.06 -0.38 1.31
C ASP A 66 7.27 -0.52 0.01
N GLY A 67 7.58 0.33 -0.93
CA GLY A 67 6.89 0.36 -2.24
C GLY A 67 7.84 0.05 -3.37
N GLY A 68 7.55 0.62 -4.54
CA GLY A 68 8.38 0.39 -5.72
C GLY A 68 8.48 -1.08 -6.07
N HIS A 69 9.69 -1.60 -6.21
CA HIS A 69 9.92 -3.00 -6.56
C HIS A 69 9.44 -3.99 -5.50
N SER A 70 9.21 -3.53 -4.27
CA SER A 70 8.75 -4.39 -3.17
C SER A 70 7.24 -4.43 -3.05
N THR A 71 6.52 -3.70 -3.90
CA THR A 71 5.05 -3.64 -3.84
C THR A 71 4.45 -4.94 -4.33
N GLY A 72 3.48 -5.43 -3.59
CA GLY A 72 2.73 -6.61 -4.00
C GLY A 72 1.46 -6.73 -3.18
N LEU A 73 0.47 -7.37 -3.76
CA LEU A 73 -0.79 -7.63 -3.10
C LEU A 73 -1.32 -8.97 -3.57
N VAL A 74 -1.48 -9.88 -2.63
CA VAL A 74 -1.98 -11.22 -2.89
C VAL A 74 -3.25 -11.44 -2.11
N LEU A 75 -4.29 -11.88 -2.79
CA LEU A 75 -5.57 -12.20 -2.17
C LEU A 75 -6.01 -13.58 -2.64
N ASN A 76 -6.25 -14.47 -1.69
CA ASN A 76 -6.66 -15.84 -1.98
C ASN A 76 -5.72 -16.51 -3.00
N LYS A 77 -4.42 -16.41 -2.75
CA LYS A 77 -3.37 -16.97 -3.61
C LYS A 77 -3.29 -16.32 -4.98
N LYS A 78 -4.02 -15.25 -5.23
CA LYS A 78 -4.02 -14.52 -6.49
C LYS A 78 -3.19 -13.26 -6.35
N ASN A 79 -2.23 -13.09 -7.23
CA ASN A 79 -1.41 -11.89 -7.25
C ASN A 79 -2.15 -10.80 -8.02
N LEU A 80 -2.60 -9.77 -7.32
CA LEU A 80 -3.39 -8.69 -7.90
C LEU A 80 -2.53 -7.57 -8.47
N ILE A 81 -1.36 -7.37 -7.90
CA ILE A 81 -0.37 -6.44 -8.41
C ILE A 81 0.90 -7.23 -8.63
N ARG A 82 1.39 -7.24 -9.87
CA ARG A 82 2.56 -8.03 -10.23
C ARG A 82 3.83 -7.21 -9.98
N PRO A 83 4.53 -7.47 -8.88
CA PRO A 83 5.83 -6.87 -8.65
C PRO A 83 6.87 -7.57 -9.51
N ASN A 84 8.12 -7.12 -9.39
CA ASN A 84 9.24 -7.88 -9.93
C ASN A 84 9.35 -9.20 -9.17
N LEU A 85 8.94 -10.31 -9.80
CA LEU A 85 8.85 -11.60 -9.16
C LEU A 85 10.19 -12.15 -8.69
N GLN A 86 11.29 -11.62 -9.21
CA GLN A 86 12.63 -12.04 -8.80
C GLN A 86 13.12 -11.31 -7.56
N ARG A 87 12.42 -10.25 -7.16
CA ARG A 87 12.83 -9.48 -6.00
C ARG A 87 12.36 -10.14 -4.71
N LYS A 88 13.30 -10.38 -3.84
CA LYS A 88 12.99 -10.85 -2.49
C LYS A 88 12.68 -9.64 -1.63
N VAL A 89 11.68 -9.77 -0.78
CA VAL A 89 11.30 -8.71 0.17
C VAL A 89 11.64 -9.17 1.58
N PRO A 90 12.14 -8.26 2.42
CA PRO A 90 12.55 -8.63 3.77
C PRO A 90 11.40 -8.92 4.73
N ALA A 91 10.22 -8.39 4.44
CA ALA A 91 9.07 -8.55 5.33
C ALA A 91 7.77 -8.50 4.55
N LEU A 92 6.77 -9.20 5.07
CA LEU A 92 5.42 -9.21 4.53
C LEU A 92 4.45 -8.94 5.67
N VAL A 93 3.31 -8.35 5.34
CA VAL A 93 2.18 -8.26 6.26
C VAL A 93 1.06 -9.09 5.67
N GLY A 94 0.50 -9.97 6.48
CA GLY A 94 -0.56 -10.83 6.03
C GLY A 94 -1.67 -10.92 7.06
N PHE A 95 -2.85 -11.25 6.57
CA PHE A 95 -4.04 -11.46 7.39
C PHE A 95 -4.66 -12.79 7.02
N GLU A 96 -5.00 -13.53 8.02
CA GLU A 96 -5.64 -14.82 7.87
C GLU A 96 -6.93 -14.81 8.67
N PHE A 97 -8.02 -15.22 8.04
CA PHE A 97 -9.28 -15.31 8.71
C PHE A 97 -9.46 -16.73 9.24
N SER A 98 -9.57 -16.86 10.56
CA SER A 98 -9.89 -18.15 11.15
C SER A 98 -11.40 -18.37 11.05
N LYS A 99 -11.76 -19.62 10.81
CA LYS A 99 -13.18 -19.98 10.89
C LYS A 99 -13.56 -20.05 12.35
N THR A 100 -14.55 -19.24 12.73
CA THR A 100 -15.18 -19.36 14.05
C THR A 100 -16.44 -20.18 13.91
N GLU A 101 -16.62 -21.07 14.80
CA GLU A 101 -17.82 -21.91 14.82
C GLU A 101 -18.90 -21.31 15.70
#